data_780d4cdf3ff6b5045dc0a9fc2407fd6b
#
_entry.id   780d4cdf3ff6b5045dc0a9fc2407fd6b
#
_cell.length_a   1.000
_cell.length_b   1.000
_cell.length_c   1.000
_cell.angle_alpha   90.00
_cell.angle_beta   90.00
_cell.angle_gamma   90.00
#
_symmetry.space_group_name_H-M   'P 1'
#
loop_
_entity.id
_entity.type
_entity.pdbx_description
1 polymer ?
#
loop_
_entity_poly.entity_id
_entity_poly.type
_entity_poly.pdbx_seq_one_letter_code
_entity_poly.pdbx_strand_id
1 'polypeptide(L)'
;MDTWNMDPELLEIAIKDRIEKTGKKPKAIVPVYLYGMPAKIDEIIAIAEKYDIPVIEDAAEGFGSKYNGQMCGTFGKYGVLSFNGNKMITTSGGGALITPSANDKKEIMFYATQAREAYPYYQHENIGYNYRMSNICAGIGRGQMTVANEHISHHKHIQKMYEELLADIKGVTIHSQPSTGEYDSNYWLCTITLDPALKVRGQENAYQVVVQ
;
A
#
# COMPACT_ATOMS: atom_id res chain seq x y z
N MET A 1 -8.96 -15.93 -1.77
CA MET A 1 -7.84 -14.92 -1.71
C MET A 1 -7.86 -14.06 -2.97
N ASP A 2 -8.92 -13.28 -3.13
CA ASP A 2 -9.17 -12.62 -4.41
C ASP A 2 -8.28 -11.40 -4.66
N THR A 3 -7.80 -10.75 -3.59
CA THR A 3 -6.98 -9.53 -3.67
C THR A 3 -5.52 -9.72 -3.29
N TRP A 4 -5.13 -10.91 -2.78
CA TRP A 4 -3.84 -11.23 -2.17
C TRP A 4 -3.45 -10.37 -0.96
N ASN A 5 -4.39 -9.59 -0.47
CA ASN A 5 -4.22 -8.75 0.71
C ASN A 5 -4.71 -9.43 1.98
N MET A 6 -4.65 -8.71 3.09
CA MET A 6 -5.11 -9.18 4.40
C MET A 6 -6.55 -9.67 4.32
N ASP A 7 -6.79 -10.90 4.78
CA ASP A 7 -8.10 -11.51 4.86
C ASP A 7 -8.79 -11.07 6.16
N PRO A 8 -10.01 -10.46 6.09
CA PRO A 8 -10.70 -9.95 7.27
C PRO A 8 -11.07 -11.03 8.29
N GLU A 9 -11.48 -12.23 7.84
CA GLU A 9 -11.84 -13.32 8.75
C GLU A 9 -10.60 -13.81 9.53
N LEU A 10 -9.48 -13.99 8.81
CA LEU A 10 -8.21 -14.40 9.43
C LEU A 10 -7.65 -13.29 10.34
N LEU A 11 -7.87 -12.02 10.00
CA LEU A 11 -7.52 -10.90 10.87
C LEU A 11 -8.25 -10.99 12.21
N GLU A 12 -9.56 -11.23 12.21
CA GLU A 12 -10.32 -11.32 13.45
C GLU A 12 -9.89 -12.52 14.30
N ILE A 13 -9.62 -13.65 13.65
CA ILE A 13 -9.06 -14.85 14.33
C ILE A 13 -7.72 -14.52 14.98
N ALA A 14 -6.82 -13.85 14.27
CA ALA A 14 -5.51 -13.49 14.79
C ALA A 14 -5.58 -12.50 15.97
N ILE A 15 -6.53 -11.56 15.95
CA ILE A 15 -6.77 -10.63 17.08
C ILE A 15 -7.22 -11.41 18.32
N LYS A 16 -8.19 -12.32 18.18
CA LYS A 16 -8.70 -13.16 19.26
C LYS A 16 -7.61 -14.04 19.87
N ASP A 17 -6.85 -14.74 19.02
CA ASP A 17 -5.72 -15.59 19.43
C ASP A 17 -4.66 -14.79 20.22
N ARG A 18 -4.33 -13.58 19.74
CA ARG A 18 -3.40 -12.71 20.46
C ARG A 18 -3.92 -12.28 21.84
N ILE A 19 -5.19 -11.89 21.91
CA ILE A 19 -5.81 -11.49 23.19
C ILE A 19 -5.82 -12.67 24.17
N GLU A 20 -6.18 -13.86 23.71
CA GLU A 20 -6.19 -15.08 24.53
C GLU A 20 -4.80 -15.43 25.05
N LYS A 21 -3.78 -15.41 24.19
CA LYS A 21 -2.40 -15.79 24.57
C LYS A 21 -1.66 -14.74 25.39
N THR A 22 -1.97 -13.46 25.24
CA THR A 22 -1.15 -12.39 25.82
C THR A 22 -1.91 -11.45 26.75
N GLY A 23 -3.23 -11.55 26.83
CA GLY A 23 -4.11 -10.61 27.52
C GLY A 23 -4.13 -9.20 26.92
N LYS A 24 -3.56 -9.01 25.70
CA LYS A 24 -3.39 -7.69 25.08
C LYS A 24 -3.81 -7.71 23.62
N LYS A 25 -4.64 -6.73 23.21
CA LYS A 25 -4.96 -6.50 21.80
C LYS A 25 -3.75 -5.97 21.02
N PRO A 26 -3.69 -6.12 19.68
CA PRO A 26 -2.71 -5.42 18.85
C PRO A 26 -2.80 -3.91 19.04
N LYS A 27 -1.68 -3.21 18.87
CA LYS A 27 -1.65 -1.74 18.97
C LYS A 27 -2.10 -1.04 17.69
N ALA A 28 -1.99 -1.72 16.56
CA ALA A 28 -2.43 -1.26 15.25
C ALA A 28 -2.68 -2.44 14.33
N ILE A 29 -3.49 -2.24 13.30
CA ILE A 29 -3.64 -3.10 12.13
C ILE A 29 -3.01 -2.36 10.96
N VAL A 30 -2.16 -3.06 10.18
CA VAL A 30 -1.47 -2.47 9.03
C VAL A 30 -1.81 -3.27 7.76
N PRO A 31 -2.95 -2.99 7.10
CA PRO A 31 -3.23 -3.57 5.80
C PRO A 31 -2.31 -2.97 4.73
N VAL A 32 -1.84 -3.82 3.82
CA VAL A 32 -1.04 -3.43 2.66
C VAL A 32 -1.91 -3.53 1.42
N TYR A 33 -1.73 -2.63 0.46
CA TYR A 33 -2.35 -2.72 -0.86
C TYR A 33 -1.36 -3.30 -1.86
N LEU A 34 -1.16 -4.62 -1.74
CA LEU A 34 -0.13 -5.34 -2.49
C LEU A 34 -0.33 -5.17 -4.01
N TYR A 35 0.73 -4.77 -4.70
CA TYR A 35 0.78 -4.50 -6.14
C TYR A 35 -0.23 -3.46 -6.64
N GLY A 36 -0.76 -2.63 -5.72
CA GLY A 36 -1.76 -1.64 -6.04
C GLY A 36 -3.20 -2.12 -5.96
N MET A 37 -3.42 -3.38 -5.59
CA MET A 37 -4.75 -3.97 -5.43
C MET A 37 -5.38 -3.50 -4.11
N PRO A 38 -6.58 -2.90 -4.11
CA PRO A 38 -7.29 -2.57 -2.89
C PRO A 38 -7.59 -3.81 -2.03
N ALA A 39 -7.44 -3.69 -0.71
CA ALA A 39 -7.91 -4.70 0.24
C ALA A 39 -9.44 -4.56 0.46
N LYS A 40 -10.06 -5.52 1.12
CA LYS A 40 -11.43 -5.41 1.66
C LYS A 40 -11.44 -4.48 2.87
N ILE A 41 -11.16 -3.21 2.61
CA ILE A 41 -10.79 -2.26 3.67
C ILE A 41 -11.96 -1.91 4.58
N ASP A 42 -13.19 -1.91 4.07
CA ASP A 42 -14.41 -1.69 4.86
C ASP A 42 -14.60 -2.78 5.92
N GLU A 43 -14.41 -4.06 5.56
CA GLU A 43 -14.47 -5.17 6.51
C GLU A 43 -13.34 -5.09 7.54
N ILE A 44 -12.11 -4.72 7.10
CA ILE A 44 -10.97 -4.52 8.01
C ILE A 44 -11.24 -3.37 9.00
N ILE A 45 -11.80 -2.25 8.53
CA ILE A 45 -12.17 -1.12 9.39
C ILE A 45 -13.24 -1.52 10.39
N ALA A 46 -14.29 -2.24 9.96
CA ALA A 46 -15.35 -2.71 10.86
C ALA A 46 -14.80 -3.62 11.99
N ILE A 47 -13.85 -4.51 11.66
CA ILE A 47 -13.17 -5.34 12.67
C ILE A 47 -12.30 -4.47 13.58
N ALA A 48 -11.55 -3.53 13.02
CA ALA A 48 -10.69 -2.63 13.80
C ALA A 48 -11.50 -1.80 14.82
N GLU A 49 -12.63 -1.26 14.41
CA GLU A 49 -13.56 -0.51 15.28
C GLU A 49 -14.12 -1.39 16.39
N LYS A 50 -14.55 -2.65 16.07
CA LYS A 50 -15.04 -3.62 17.05
C LYS A 50 -14.06 -3.87 18.20
N TYR A 51 -12.76 -3.86 17.92
CA TYR A 51 -11.71 -4.11 18.91
C TYR A 51 -11.05 -2.82 19.40
N ASP A 52 -11.48 -1.66 18.93
CA ASP A 52 -10.86 -0.35 19.21
C ASP A 52 -9.34 -0.39 18.92
N ILE A 53 -8.98 -0.76 17.69
CA ILE A 53 -7.60 -0.84 17.20
C ILE A 53 -7.44 0.13 16.02
N PRO A 54 -6.48 1.05 16.04
CA PRO A 54 -6.26 1.95 14.92
C PRO A 54 -5.75 1.21 13.68
N VAL A 55 -6.19 1.66 12.50
CA VAL A 55 -5.70 1.17 11.20
C VAL A 55 -4.71 2.16 10.63
N ILE A 56 -3.57 1.65 10.15
CA ILE A 56 -2.54 2.39 9.42
C ILE A 56 -2.42 1.71 8.05
N GLU A 57 -2.88 2.38 7.01
CA GLU A 57 -2.85 1.83 5.66
C GLU A 57 -1.46 1.95 5.05
N ASP A 58 -0.85 0.83 4.69
CA ASP A 58 0.33 0.84 3.81
C ASP A 58 -0.14 0.92 2.35
N ALA A 59 -0.29 2.15 1.88
CA ALA A 59 -0.66 2.47 0.51
C ALA A 59 0.58 2.82 -0.35
N ALA A 60 1.75 2.30 0.01
CA ALA A 60 2.99 2.53 -0.73
C ALA A 60 2.91 2.12 -2.21
N GLU A 61 2.03 1.18 -2.53
CA GLU A 61 1.75 0.68 -3.88
C GLU A 61 0.34 1.07 -4.35
N GLY A 62 -0.51 1.48 -3.42
CA GLY A 62 -1.92 1.82 -3.65
C GLY A 62 -2.18 3.26 -4.09
N PHE A 63 -1.16 4.04 -4.48
CA PHE A 63 -1.35 5.43 -4.91
C PHE A 63 -2.30 5.52 -6.09
N GLY A 64 -3.44 6.20 -5.89
CA GLY A 64 -4.48 6.36 -6.91
C GLY A 64 -5.45 5.19 -7.06
N SER A 65 -5.20 4.05 -6.40
CA SER A 65 -6.19 2.97 -6.28
C SER A 65 -7.36 3.41 -5.41
N LYS A 66 -8.53 2.84 -5.69
CA LYS A 66 -9.76 3.16 -4.95
C LYS A 66 -10.52 1.89 -4.55
N TYR A 67 -11.20 1.98 -3.43
CA TYR A 67 -12.21 1.02 -3.01
C TYR A 67 -13.52 1.76 -2.74
N ASN A 68 -14.63 1.33 -3.35
CA ASN A 68 -15.91 2.06 -3.30
C ASN A 68 -15.79 3.55 -3.66
N GLY A 69 -14.90 3.89 -4.62
CA GLY A 69 -14.67 5.27 -5.06
C GLY A 69 -13.79 6.11 -4.14
N GLN A 70 -13.44 5.63 -2.94
CA GLN A 70 -12.54 6.31 -2.01
C GLN A 70 -11.09 5.87 -2.23
N MET A 71 -10.15 6.82 -2.16
CA MET A 71 -8.72 6.55 -2.36
C MET A 71 -8.13 5.66 -1.26
N CYS A 72 -7.38 4.64 -1.63
CA CYS A 72 -6.54 3.88 -0.71
C CYS A 72 -5.58 4.80 0.04
N GLY A 73 -5.37 4.55 1.34
CA GLY A 73 -4.61 5.42 2.25
C GLY A 73 -5.45 6.51 2.93
N THR A 74 -6.79 6.52 2.74
CA THR A 74 -7.68 7.53 3.36
C THR A 74 -8.80 6.95 4.21
N PHE A 75 -8.80 5.65 4.47
CA PHE A 75 -9.82 4.96 5.28
C PHE A 75 -9.42 4.89 6.76
N GLY A 76 -8.15 4.64 7.05
CA GLY A 76 -7.66 4.47 8.40
C GLY A 76 -7.29 5.77 9.10
N LYS A 77 -6.73 5.63 10.31
CA LYS A 77 -6.20 6.76 11.08
C LYS A 77 -5.03 7.42 10.36
N TYR A 78 -4.20 6.62 9.70
CA TYR A 78 -3.05 7.06 8.90
C TYR A 78 -3.00 6.28 7.60
N GLY A 79 -2.54 6.92 6.53
CA GLY A 79 -2.17 6.30 5.27
C GLY A 79 -0.74 6.66 4.89
N VAL A 80 0.02 5.68 4.42
CA VAL A 80 1.43 5.86 4.02
C VAL A 80 1.55 5.70 2.53
N LEU A 81 2.12 6.69 1.86
CA LEU A 81 2.46 6.67 0.44
C LEU A 81 3.97 6.62 0.26
N SER A 82 4.42 5.92 -0.76
CA SER A 82 5.83 5.86 -1.16
C SER A 82 6.04 6.56 -2.50
N PHE A 83 7.13 7.34 -2.58
CA PHE A 83 7.60 7.97 -3.81
C PHE A 83 9.01 7.49 -4.16
N ASN A 84 9.32 6.23 -3.81
CA ASN A 84 10.58 5.59 -4.19
C ASN A 84 10.72 5.49 -5.72
N GLY A 85 11.92 5.18 -6.21
CA GLY A 85 12.26 5.22 -7.63
C GLY A 85 11.36 4.40 -8.56
N ASN A 86 10.79 3.31 -8.05
CA ASN A 86 9.96 2.36 -8.81
C ASN A 86 8.44 2.51 -8.58
N LYS A 87 7.99 3.53 -7.85
CA LYS A 87 6.56 3.70 -7.54
C LYS A 87 5.80 4.39 -8.67
N MET A 88 4.47 4.40 -8.59
CA MET A 88 3.57 4.98 -9.59
C MET A 88 3.94 6.41 -9.98
N ILE A 89 4.36 7.21 -8.99
CA ILE A 89 5.09 8.47 -9.16
C ILE A 89 6.33 8.44 -8.27
N THR A 90 7.41 9.10 -8.68
CA THR A 90 8.68 9.04 -7.96
C THR A 90 9.25 10.41 -7.65
N THR A 91 9.93 10.49 -6.52
CA THR A 91 10.81 11.60 -6.13
C THR A 91 12.24 11.11 -5.89
N SER A 92 12.61 9.96 -6.48
CA SER A 92 13.82 9.17 -6.21
C SER A 92 13.82 8.51 -4.82
N GLY A 93 13.28 9.16 -3.84
CA GLY A 93 13.10 8.68 -2.46
C GLY A 93 12.10 9.55 -1.72
N GLY A 94 11.65 9.10 -0.56
CA GLY A 94 10.65 9.78 0.25
C GLY A 94 9.25 9.17 0.12
N GLY A 95 8.30 9.83 0.72
CA GLY A 95 6.90 9.41 0.79
C GLY A 95 6.04 10.50 1.43
N ALA A 96 4.81 10.16 1.70
CA ALA A 96 3.89 11.02 2.44
C ALA A 96 3.12 10.21 3.47
N LEU A 97 2.77 10.85 4.57
CA LEU A 97 1.83 10.35 5.56
C LEU A 97 0.56 11.18 5.48
N ILE A 98 -0.57 10.52 5.34
CA ILE A 98 -1.90 11.11 5.28
C ILE A 98 -2.55 10.92 6.65
N THR A 99 -3.19 11.98 7.16
CA THR A 99 -4.03 11.93 8.36
C THR A 99 -5.12 12.99 8.28
N PRO A 100 -6.34 12.71 8.72
CA PRO A 100 -7.40 13.72 8.82
C PRO A 100 -7.19 14.66 10.01
N SER A 101 -6.32 14.33 10.96
CA SER A 101 -6.10 15.07 12.21
C SER A 101 -5.01 16.13 12.06
N ALA A 102 -5.37 17.39 12.23
CA ALA A 102 -4.39 18.49 12.26
C ALA A 102 -3.42 18.40 13.45
N ASN A 103 -3.89 17.87 14.58
CA ASN A 103 -3.04 17.68 15.76
C ASN A 103 -2.01 16.56 15.50
N ASP A 104 -2.44 15.41 14.96
CA ASP A 104 -1.54 14.32 14.61
C ASP A 104 -0.51 14.79 13.57
N LYS A 105 -0.94 15.56 12.56
CA LYS A 105 -0.01 16.17 11.59
C LYS A 105 1.07 17.02 12.29
N LYS A 106 0.69 17.84 13.27
CA LYS A 106 1.64 18.69 14.00
C LYS A 106 2.65 17.84 14.79
N GLU A 107 2.18 16.80 15.46
CA GLU A 107 3.03 15.88 16.24
C GLU A 107 3.98 15.09 15.33
N ILE A 108 3.45 14.52 14.23
CA ILE A 108 4.25 13.81 13.25
C ILE A 108 5.34 14.71 12.65
N MET A 109 4.98 15.95 12.28
CA MET A 109 5.96 16.91 11.77
C MET A 109 7.02 17.26 12.79
N PHE A 110 6.69 17.37 14.07
CA PHE A 110 7.65 17.60 15.15
C PHE A 110 8.69 16.47 15.18
N TYR A 111 8.26 15.21 15.24
CA TYR A 111 9.17 14.06 15.22
C TYR A 111 9.93 13.89 13.91
N ALA A 112 9.31 14.14 12.77
CA ALA A 112 9.94 14.06 11.45
C ALA A 112 10.96 15.16 11.18
N THR A 113 10.96 16.22 12.00
CA THR A 113 11.92 17.35 11.95
C THR A 113 12.80 17.40 13.20
N GLN A 114 13.28 16.25 13.62
CA GLN A 114 14.25 16.05 14.70
C GLN A 114 13.71 16.33 16.12
N ALA A 115 12.41 16.45 16.35
CA ALA A 115 11.81 16.80 17.64
C ALA A 115 12.46 18.05 18.25
N ARG A 116 12.73 19.05 17.41
CA ARG A 116 13.36 20.29 17.85
C ARG A 116 12.34 21.17 18.56
N GLU A 117 12.65 21.57 19.78
CA GLU A 117 11.85 22.50 20.57
C GLU A 117 11.92 23.94 20.04
N ALA A 118 10.88 24.72 20.30
CA ALA A 118 10.74 26.09 19.82
C ALA A 118 11.54 27.11 20.63
N TYR A 119 12.85 26.87 20.82
CA TYR A 119 13.78 27.80 21.45
C TYR A 119 14.64 28.54 20.44
N PRO A 120 15.23 29.70 20.76
CA PRO A 120 16.14 30.40 19.88
C PRO A 120 17.48 29.66 19.67
N TYR A 121 17.72 28.62 20.44
CA TYR A 121 18.87 27.71 20.34
C TYR A 121 18.38 26.28 20.09
N TYR A 122 19.30 25.36 19.76
CA TYR A 122 18.95 23.95 19.57
C TYR A 122 18.69 23.28 20.91
N GLN A 123 17.45 22.82 21.10
CA GLN A 123 17.01 22.08 22.27
C GLN A 123 16.18 20.89 21.81
N HIS A 124 16.45 19.72 22.38
CA HIS A 124 15.75 18.46 22.10
C HIS A 124 15.45 17.77 23.43
N GLU A 125 14.18 17.64 23.77
CA GLU A 125 13.70 16.91 24.94
C GLU A 125 13.23 15.50 24.57
N ASN A 126 12.95 15.30 23.28
CA ASN A 126 12.52 14.02 22.73
C ASN A 126 13.45 13.58 21.61
N ILE A 127 13.48 12.27 21.35
CA ILE A 127 14.18 11.70 20.20
C ILE A 127 13.31 11.93 18.96
N GLY A 128 13.86 12.57 17.94
CA GLY A 128 13.23 12.77 16.64
C GLY A 128 14.12 12.30 15.49
N TYR A 129 13.60 12.41 14.27
CA TYR A 129 14.22 11.87 13.07
C TYR A 129 14.30 12.94 11.98
N ASN A 130 15.22 12.78 11.05
CA ASN A 130 15.30 13.61 9.86
C ASN A 130 14.58 12.90 8.69
N TYR A 131 13.25 12.95 8.70
CA TYR A 131 12.39 12.28 7.72
C TYR A 131 11.72 13.23 6.75
N ARG A 132 12.00 14.53 6.84
CA ARG A 132 11.39 15.49 5.94
C ARG A 132 11.99 15.40 4.53
N MET A 133 11.10 15.31 3.53
CA MET A 133 11.48 15.35 2.12
C MET A 133 12.23 16.64 1.78
N SER A 134 13.32 16.55 1.01
CA SER A 134 14.05 17.71 0.52
C SER A 134 13.23 18.53 -0.49
N ASN A 135 13.54 19.81 -0.65
CA ASN A 135 12.86 20.67 -1.63
C ASN A 135 13.07 20.18 -3.07
N ILE A 136 14.21 19.56 -3.37
CA ILE A 136 14.51 18.98 -4.69
C ILE A 136 13.54 17.82 -4.96
N CYS A 137 13.45 16.86 -4.05
CA CYS A 137 12.50 15.74 -4.16
C CYS A 137 11.06 16.23 -4.23
N ALA A 138 10.68 17.20 -3.40
CA ALA A 138 9.33 17.79 -3.42
C ALA A 138 9.02 18.49 -4.75
N GLY A 139 10.01 19.16 -5.36
CA GLY A 139 9.89 19.78 -6.69
C GLY A 139 9.64 18.74 -7.79
N ILE A 140 10.38 17.62 -7.77
CA ILE A 140 10.18 16.49 -8.67
C ILE A 140 8.77 15.92 -8.48
N GLY A 141 8.34 15.70 -7.22
CA GLY A 141 7.01 15.18 -6.89
C GLY A 141 5.88 16.05 -7.42
N ARG A 142 6.02 17.37 -7.34
CA ARG A 142 5.04 18.31 -7.94
C ARG A 142 4.93 18.15 -9.46
N GLY A 143 6.05 17.93 -10.15
CA GLY A 143 6.04 17.63 -11.58
C GLY A 143 5.39 16.29 -11.88
N GLN A 144 5.72 15.24 -11.12
CA GLN A 144 5.15 13.90 -11.26
C GLN A 144 3.63 13.88 -11.02
N MET A 145 3.12 14.67 -10.08
CA MET A 145 1.68 14.78 -9.81
C MET A 145 0.89 15.29 -11.01
N THR A 146 1.47 16.06 -11.92
CA THR A 146 0.77 16.58 -13.11
C THR A 146 0.43 15.50 -14.11
N VAL A 147 1.16 14.38 -14.11
CA VAL A 147 0.99 13.23 -15.03
C VAL A 147 0.50 11.96 -14.31
N ALA A 148 0.22 12.04 -13.01
CA ALA A 148 -0.14 10.87 -12.20
C ALA A 148 -1.35 10.08 -12.75
N ASN A 149 -2.41 10.76 -13.16
CA ASN A 149 -3.58 10.10 -13.74
C ASN A 149 -3.28 9.42 -15.09
N GLU A 150 -2.40 10.01 -15.89
CA GLU A 150 -1.94 9.42 -17.15
C GLU A 150 -1.15 8.14 -16.89
N HIS A 151 -0.24 8.15 -15.91
CA HIS A 151 0.51 6.95 -15.49
C HIS A 151 -0.43 5.85 -15.02
N ILE A 152 -1.40 6.14 -14.15
CA ILE A 152 -2.39 5.15 -13.68
C ILE A 152 -3.18 4.57 -14.87
N SER A 153 -3.65 5.41 -15.79
CA SER A 153 -4.37 4.96 -16.97
C SER A 153 -3.51 4.07 -17.87
N HIS A 154 -2.22 4.39 -18.00
CA HIS A 154 -1.26 3.58 -18.76
C HIS A 154 -1.04 2.20 -18.12
N HIS A 155 -0.87 2.13 -16.79
CA HIS A 155 -0.75 0.84 -16.09
C HIS A 155 -2.01 -0.03 -16.24
N LYS A 156 -3.21 0.55 -16.14
CA LYS A 156 -4.47 -0.15 -16.40
C LYS A 156 -4.56 -0.69 -17.83
N HIS A 157 -4.08 0.10 -18.80
CA HIS A 157 -4.02 -0.34 -20.19
C HIS A 157 -3.05 -1.51 -20.37
N ILE A 158 -1.86 -1.47 -19.76
CA ILE A 158 -0.88 -2.56 -19.80
C ILE A 158 -1.47 -3.83 -19.16
N GLN A 159 -2.13 -3.72 -18.03
CA GLN A 159 -2.82 -4.86 -17.39
C GLN A 159 -3.81 -5.52 -18.36
N LYS A 160 -4.65 -4.72 -19.01
CA LYS A 160 -5.61 -5.22 -20.00
C LYS A 160 -4.93 -5.92 -21.17
N MET A 161 -3.82 -5.37 -21.68
CA MET A 161 -3.04 -6.01 -22.73
C MET A 161 -2.51 -7.38 -22.28
N TYR A 162 -2.00 -7.50 -21.05
CA TYR A 162 -1.57 -8.80 -20.53
C TYR A 162 -2.73 -9.77 -20.35
N GLU A 163 -3.90 -9.32 -19.91
CA GLU A 163 -5.11 -10.14 -19.81
C GLU A 163 -5.49 -10.73 -21.16
N GLU A 164 -5.43 -9.93 -22.23
CA GLU A 164 -5.71 -10.37 -23.60
C GLU A 164 -4.62 -11.32 -24.14
N LEU A 165 -3.35 -10.96 -23.97
CA LEU A 165 -2.23 -11.73 -24.54
C LEU A 165 -2.01 -13.08 -23.84
N LEU A 166 -2.35 -13.19 -22.55
CA LEU A 166 -2.11 -14.40 -21.75
C LEU A 166 -3.37 -15.27 -21.62
N ALA A 167 -4.53 -14.84 -22.12
CA ALA A 167 -5.82 -15.52 -21.95
C ALA A 167 -5.80 -17.00 -22.36
N ASP A 168 -5.11 -17.33 -23.45
CA ASP A 168 -5.08 -18.67 -24.02
C ASP A 168 -3.86 -19.51 -23.57
N ILE A 169 -2.99 -18.95 -22.71
CA ILE A 169 -1.78 -19.64 -22.26
C ILE A 169 -2.12 -20.54 -21.07
N LYS A 170 -2.17 -21.84 -21.31
CA LYS A 170 -2.46 -22.83 -20.26
C LYS A 170 -1.41 -22.80 -19.15
N GLY A 171 -1.87 -22.81 -17.91
CA GLY A 171 -0.99 -22.83 -16.74
C GLY A 171 -0.46 -21.44 -16.35
N VAL A 172 -0.92 -20.38 -17.00
CA VAL A 172 -0.67 -18.99 -16.62
C VAL A 172 -2.00 -18.35 -16.22
N THR A 173 -2.05 -17.72 -15.04
CA THR A 173 -3.21 -16.98 -14.58
C THR A 173 -2.77 -15.58 -14.20
N ILE A 174 -3.37 -14.56 -14.81
CA ILE A 174 -3.12 -13.17 -14.45
C ILE A 174 -3.94 -12.79 -13.22
N HIS A 175 -3.34 -12.01 -12.33
CA HIS A 175 -4.04 -11.47 -11.16
C HIS A 175 -4.79 -10.20 -11.54
N SER A 176 -6.11 -10.28 -11.59
CA SER A 176 -7.00 -9.16 -11.89
C SER A 176 -7.84 -8.79 -10.67
N GLN A 177 -8.30 -7.56 -10.62
CA GLN A 177 -9.21 -7.13 -9.56
C GLN A 177 -10.53 -7.91 -9.60
N PRO A 178 -11.19 -8.13 -8.45
CA PRO A 178 -12.53 -8.71 -8.43
C PRO A 178 -13.53 -7.91 -9.29
N SER A 179 -14.43 -8.60 -9.97
CA SER A 179 -15.41 -8.00 -10.89
C SER A 179 -16.66 -7.43 -10.20
N THR A 180 -16.63 -7.30 -8.89
CA THR A 180 -17.78 -6.88 -8.06
C THR A 180 -18.06 -5.38 -8.10
N GLY A 181 -17.17 -4.58 -8.67
CA GLY A 181 -17.36 -3.14 -8.94
C GLY A 181 -16.79 -2.20 -7.88
N GLU A 182 -16.44 -2.70 -6.69
CA GLU A 182 -15.89 -1.88 -5.61
C GLU A 182 -14.41 -1.53 -5.81
N TYR A 183 -13.68 -2.37 -6.57
CA TYR A 183 -12.24 -2.29 -6.74
C TYR A 183 -11.87 -1.47 -7.96
N ASP A 184 -10.93 -0.56 -7.80
CA ASP A 184 -10.31 0.21 -8.87
C ASP A 184 -8.79 0.26 -8.63
N SER A 185 -8.09 -0.81 -9.03
CA SER A 185 -6.65 -0.96 -8.88
C SER A 185 -5.89 -0.02 -9.83
N ASN A 186 -4.78 0.53 -9.37
CA ASN A 186 -3.83 1.24 -10.20
C ASN A 186 -2.94 0.28 -11.02
N TYR A 187 -2.93 -1.02 -10.67
CA TYR A 187 -2.05 -2.04 -11.24
C TYR A 187 -0.58 -1.59 -11.28
N TRP A 188 -0.08 -1.15 -10.11
CA TRP A 188 1.34 -0.77 -10.00
C TRP A 188 2.27 -1.85 -10.56
N LEU A 189 1.95 -3.13 -10.34
CA LEU A 189 2.56 -4.27 -11.04
C LEU A 189 1.47 -5.18 -11.60
N CYS A 190 1.65 -5.62 -12.85
CA CYS A 190 0.92 -6.75 -13.41
C CYS A 190 1.56 -8.04 -12.91
N THR A 191 0.79 -8.91 -12.31
CA THR A 191 1.28 -10.14 -11.69
C THR A 191 0.59 -11.36 -12.25
N ILE A 192 1.33 -12.47 -12.30
CA ILE A 192 0.81 -13.75 -12.75
C ILE A 192 1.09 -14.84 -11.73
N THR A 193 0.28 -15.87 -11.71
CA THR A 193 0.60 -17.16 -11.10
C THR A 193 0.84 -18.20 -12.19
N LEU A 194 1.79 -19.10 -11.93
CA LEU A 194 2.09 -20.21 -12.81
C LEU A 194 1.65 -21.52 -12.16
N ASP A 195 1.04 -22.40 -12.95
CA ASP A 195 0.77 -23.76 -12.50
C ASP A 195 2.10 -24.43 -12.12
N PRO A 196 2.24 -25.00 -10.90
CA PRO A 196 3.44 -25.69 -10.47
C PRO A 196 3.89 -26.83 -11.40
N ALA A 197 2.96 -27.42 -12.15
CA ALA A 197 3.24 -28.47 -13.13
C ALA A 197 3.76 -27.92 -14.46
N LEU A 198 3.73 -26.60 -14.68
CA LEU A 198 4.20 -25.99 -15.91
C LEU A 198 5.71 -26.14 -16.04
N LYS A 199 6.14 -26.77 -17.16
CA LYS A 199 7.56 -26.88 -17.49
C LYS A 199 8.00 -25.68 -18.30
N VAL A 200 8.95 -24.93 -17.77
CA VAL A 200 9.60 -23.83 -18.49
C VAL A 200 10.90 -24.35 -19.12
N ARG A 201 11.17 -23.95 -20.34
CA ARG A 201 12.32 -24.44 -21.12
C ARG A 201 13.62 -24.28 -20.32
N GLY A 202 14.31 -25.39 -20.07
CA GLY A 202 15.58 -25.43 -19.33
C GLY A 202 15.46 -25.48 -17.80
N GLN A 203 14.23 -25.60 -17.27
CA GLN A 203 13.97 -25.71 -15.83
C GLN A 203 13.01 -26.85 -15.51
N GLU A 204 13.14 -27.43 -14.31
CA GLU A 204 12.34 -28.58 -13.91
C GLU A 204 10.91 -28.20 -13.51
N ASN A 205 10.72 -26.97 -12.99
CA ASN A 205 9.41 -26.45 -12.61
C ASN A 205 9.34 -24.91 -12.65
N ALA A 206 8.14 -24.36 -12.67
CA ALA A 206 7.87 -22.93 -12.78
C ALA A 206 8.36 -22.08 -11.59
N TYR A 207 8.54 -22.67 -10.42
CA TYR A 207 9.01 -21.93 -9.23
C TYR A 207 10.45 -21.43 -9.31
N GLN A 208 11.22 -21.91 -10.28
CA GLN A 208 12.58 -21.45 -10.50
C GLN A 208 12.67 -20.25 -11.45
N VAL A 209 11.54 -19.82 -12.01
CA VAL A 209 11.49 -18.64 -12.87
C VAL A 209 11.24 -17.41 -11.99
N VAL A 210 12.30 -16.72 -11.61
CA VAL A 210 12.21 -15.39 -11.02
C VAL A 210 12.20 -14.40 -12.18
N VAL A 211 11.05 -13.81 -12.46
CA VAL A 211 10.95 -12.66 -13.37
C VAL A 211 11.38 -11.42 -12.58
N GLN A 212 12.56 -10.89 -12.92
CA GLN A 212 13.01 -9.59 -12.42
C GLN A 212 12.43 -8.46 -13.24
#